data_af895a1d34222a526dbcbeac15880c07
#
_entry.id   af895a1d34222a526dbcbeac15880c07
#
_cell.length_a   1.000
_cell.length_b   1.000
_cell.length_c   1.000
_cell.angle_alpha   90.00
_cell.angle_beta   90.00
_cell.angle_gamma   90.00
#
_symmetry.space_group_name_H-M   'P 1'
#
loop_
_entity.id
_entity.type
_entity.pdbx_description
1 polymer ?
#
loop_
_entity_poly.entity_id
_entity_poly.type
_entity_poly.pdbx_seq_one_letter_code
_entity_poly.pdbx_strand_id
1 'polypeptide(L)'
;MLESIDTSMVDWSRAQFALTAMYHWLFVPLTLGLAVIMGLMETLYYVSGNEFWKRTAKFWMKLFGINFAVGVATGLILEFQFGTNWSNYSWFVGDIFGAPLAIEGIVAFFMEATFIAVMFFGWNKVSKKFHLASTWLTGLGATFSAWWILVANSWMQYPVGMAFNPETVRNEMVSFASVAFSPVAVMKFMHTVLSSWILGAVFVIGVSAWYLLRKREKEFAVASIKIAAGVGLFAALVTAFSGDKSAYQVAKYQPMKLAAMEALYDGGTHEPLTVVGSLKIPEMLSYLATHDAAGYVPGINDLLLGGYTLPDGSKALSVNEKIEKGKVAIKALSDFRQAKEEKNEEGMQRARQMLDENMPYFGYGYIKDPNSIVPNVWLSFWSFRVMVGLGMYFILFFIVILFLSWKHQLSKASWLHWVALWSIPLAYIASQAGWVVAEVGRQPWAIQDLLPVNAAISRLETGSVQTTFFIFLIMFTVLLIAEIGIMLKAIKKGPEEVQ
;
A
#
# COMPACT_ATOMS: atom_id res chain seq x y z
N MET A 1 19.28 5.34 28.43
CA MET A 1 20.31 5.18 27.39
C MET A 1 19.77 5.70 26.06
N LEU A 2 19.62 7.02 25.95
CA LEU A 2 19.28 7.72 24.71
C LEU A 2 20.60 8.36 24.22
N GLU A 3 21.54 7.53 23.75
CA GLU A 3 22.64 8.02 22.95
C GLU A 3 22.07 8.75 21.73
N SER A 4 22.70 9.83 21.33
CA SER A 4 22.31 10.62 20.16
C SER A 4 22.30 9.70 18.93
N ILE A 5 21.09 9.24 18.54
CA ILE A 5 20.93 8.48 17.29
C ILE A 5 21.39 9.38 16.15
N ASP A 6 22.29 8.88 15.33
CA ASP A 6 22.73 9.58 14.13
C ASP A 6 21.54 9.78 13.18
N THR A 7 21.08 11.03 13.06
CA THR A 7 19.94 11.39 12.20
C THR A 7 20.20 11.01 10.74
N SER A 8 21.48 11.06 10.31
CA SER A 8 21.87 10.65 8.97
C SER A 8 21.60 9.17 8.70
N MET A 9 21.88 8.29 9.68
CA MET A 9 21.57 6.87 9.55
C MET A 9 20.06 6.61 9.45
N VAL A 10 19.24 7.35 10.22
CA VAL A 10 17.77 7.27 10.13
C VAL A 10 17.30 7.62 8.73
N ASP A 11 17.79 8.73 8.18
CA ASP A 11 17.36 9.21 6.87
C ASP A 11 17.79 8.27 5.74
N TRP A 12 19.01 7.72 5.79
CA TRP A 12 19.47 6.74 4.80
C TRP A 12 18.70 5.42 4.88
N SER A 13 18.38 4.92 6.08
CA SER A 13 17.56 3.71 6.26
C SER A 13 16.14 3.90 5.72
N ARG A 14 15.54 5.07 5.96
CA ARG A 14 14.23 5.44 5.38
C ARG A 14 14.30 5.54 3.86
N ALA A 15 15.33 6.22 3.32
CA ALA A 15 15.52 6.37 1.88
C ALA A 15 15.68 5.00 1.19
N GLN A 16 16.46 4.09 1.79
CA GLN A 16 16.66 2.74 1.26
C GLN A 16 15.39 1.92 1.25
N PHE A 17 14.61 1.97 2.33
CA PHE A 17 13.32 1.29 2.39
C PHE A 17 12.34 1.87 1.37
N ALA A 18 12.23 3.20 1.28
CA ALA A 18 11.39 3.88 0.32
C ALA A 18 11.79 3.52 -1.13
N LEU A 19 13.09 3.53 -1.45
CA LEU A 19 13.61 3.12 -2.75
C LEU A 19 13.13 1.72 -3.11
N THR A 20 13.36 0.74 -2.23
CA THR A 20 13.01 -0.66 -2.48
C THR A 20 11.50 -0.84 -2.62
N ALA A 21 10.71 -0.23 -1.73
CA ALA A 21 9.25 -0.29 -1.77
C ALA A 21 8.69 0.33 -3.05
N MET A 22 9.21 1.48 -3.49
CA MET A 22 8.76 2.15 -4.71
C MET A 22 9.10 1.35 -5.96
N TYR A 23 10.30 0.74 -6.03
CA TYR A 23 10.64 -0.16 -7.15
C TYR A 23 9.77 -1.41 -7.15
N HIS A 24 9.62 -2.08 -6.00
CA HIS A 24 8.76 -3.26 -5.89
C HIS A 24 7.32 -2.95 -6.32
N TRP A 25 6.82 -1.78 -5.93
CA TRP A 25 5.47 -1.33 -6.29
C TRP A 25 5.28 -0.94 -7.77
N LEU A 26 6.32 -0.94 -8.60
CA LEU A 26 6.15 -0.88 -10.06
C LEU A 26 5.62 -2.21 -10.61
N PHE A 27 5.96 -3.33 -9.99
CA PHE A 27 5.65 -4.67 -10.48
C PHE A 27 4.39 -5.27 -9.88
N VAL A 28 4.15 -5.06 -8.59
CA VAL A 28 3.01 -5.66 -7.86
C VAL A 28 1.65 -5.29 -8.47
N PRO A 29 1.31 -4.01 -8.70
CA PRO A 29 -0.02 -3.67 -9.22
C PRO A 29 -0.25 -4.19 -10.63
N LEU A 30 0.78 -4.23 -11.47
CA LEU A 30 0.65 -4.82 -12.81
C LEU A 30 0.42 -6.33 -12.72
N THR A 31 1.09 -7.06 -11.81
CA THR A 31 0.86 -8.47 -11.55
C THR A 31 -0.60 -8.73 -11.15
N LEU A 32 -1.10 -8.03 -10.15
CA LEU A 32 -2.47 -8.23 -9.63
C LEU A 32 -3.54 -7.91 -10.69
N GLY A 33 -3.35 -6.84 -11.46
CA GLY A 33 -4.29 -6.45 -12.49
C GLY A 33 -4.28 -7.39 -13.71
N LEU A 34 -3.10 -7.79 -14.19
CA LEU A 34 -2.99 -8.74 -15.30
C LEU A 34 -3.54 -10.12 -14.93
N ALA A 35 -3.33 -10.58 -13.68
CA ALA A 35 -3.84 -11.86 -13.22
C ALA A 35 -5.35 -12.01 -13.42
N VAL A 36 -6.13 -11.00 -13.07
CA VAL A 36 -7.58 -11.01 -13.25
C VAL A 36 -7.97 -10.95 -14.72
N ILE A 37 -7.35 -10.07 -15.49
CA ILE A 37 -7.68 -9.87 -16.91
C ILE A 37 -7.37 -11.13 -17.72
N MET A 38 -6.18 -11.74 -17.53
CA MET A 38 -5.83 -12.98 -18.23
C MET A 38 -6.69 -14.16 -17.76
N GLY A 39 -7.03 -14.24 -16.48
CA GLY A 39 -7.93 -15.25 -15.94
C GLY A 39 -9.34 -15.18 -16.57
N LEU A 40 -9.89 -13.97 -16.76
CA LEU A 40 -11.14 -13.76 -17.47
C LEU A 40 -11.04 -14.20 -18.95
N MET A 41 -9.96 -13.86 -19.63
CA MET A 41 -9.74 -14.27 -21.02
C MET A 41 -9.62 -15.79 -21.18
N GLU A 42 -8.92 -16.46 -20.26
CA GLU A 42 -8.86 -17.91 -20.27
C GLU A 42 -10.19 -18.55 -19.89
N THR A 43 -10.97 -17.93 -19.00
CA THR A 43 -12.34 -18.36 -18.71
C THR A 43 -13.21 -18.34 -19.97
N LEU A 44 -13.10 -17.27 -20.78
CA LEU A 44 -13.78 -17.19 -22.08
C LEU A 44 -13.31 -18.29 -23.06
N TYR A 45 -12.04 -18.63 -23.07
CA TYR A 45 -11.54 -19.79 -23.83
C TYR A 45 -12.16 -21.11 -23.35
N TYR A 46 -12.20 -21.31 -22.03
CA TYR A 46 -12.74 -22.54 -21.45
C TYR A 46 -14.23 -22.72 -21.80
N VAL A 47 -15.02 -21.64 -21.69
CA VAL A 47 -16.47 -21.70 -21.93
C VAL A 47 -16.82 -21.77 -23.41
N SER A 48 -16.13 -21.00 -24.26
CA SER A 48 -16.44 -20.90 -25.70
C SER A 48 -15.72 -21.94 -26.57
N GLY A 49 -14.61 -22.48 -26.10
CA GLY A 49 -13.69 -23.30 -26.89
C GLY A 49 -12.96 -22.54 -28.00
N ASN A 50 -13.12 -21.22 -28.10
CA ASN A 50 -12.57 -20.40 -29.17
C ASN A 50 -11.07 -20.15 -28.95
N GLU A 51 -10.22 -20.64 -29.86
CA GLU A 51 -8.75 -20.51 -29.81
C GLU A 51 -8.27 -19.04 -29.85
N PHE A 52 -9.09 -18.11 -30.32
CA PHE A 52 -8.83 -16.68 -30.22
C PHE A 52 -8.57 -16.25 -28.77
N TRP A 53 -9.38 -16.70 -27.82
CA TRP A 53 -9.22 -16.36 -26.41
C TRP A 53 -7.98 -17.02 -25.78
N LYS A 54 -7.64 -18.24 -26.23
CA LYS A 54 -6.39 -18.90 -25.81
C LYS A 54 -5.17 -18.09 -26.26
N ARG A 55 -5.15 -17.66 -27.53
CA ARG A 55 -4.08 -16.81 -28.07
C ARG A 55 -3.98 -15.50 -27.29
N THR A 56 -5.11 -14.88 -27.00
CA THR A 56 -5.19 -13.64 -26.26
C THR A 56 -4.67 -13.81 -24.81
N ALA A 57 -5.14 -14.83 -24.10
CA ALA A 57 -4.68 -15.13 -22.74
C ALA A 57 -3.18 -15.41 -22.68
N LYS A 58 -2.64 -16.23 -23.59
CA LYS A 58 -1.20 -16.53 -23.66
C LYS A 58 -0.34 -15.28 -23.82
N PHE A 59 -0.78 -14.31 -24.61
CA PHE A 59 -0.04 -13.06 -24.77
C PHE A 59 0.05 -12.28 -23.46
N TRP A 60 -1.06 -12.09 -22.77
CA TRP A 60 -1.08 -11.37 -21.49
C TRP A 60 -0.37 -12.14 -20.39
N MET A 61 -0.47 -13.49 -20.36
CA MET A 61 0.31 -14.33 -19.45
C MET A 61 1.82 -14.17 -19.65
N LYS A 62 2.27 -14.02 -20.89
CA LYS A 62 3.69 -13.78 -21.18
C LYS A 62 4.18 -12.47 -20.56
N LEU A 63 3.40 -11.38 -20.69
CA LEU A 63 3.73 -10.10 -20.06
C LEU A 63 3.63 -10.18 -18.53
N PHE A 64 2.63 -10.87 -18.01
CA PHE A 64 2.52 -11.18 -16.59
C PHE A 64 3.78 -11.86 -16.06
N GLY A 65 4.26 -12.91 -16.71
CA GLY A 65 5.43 -13.67 -16.26
C GLY A 65 6.72 -12.86 -16.26
N ILE A 66 6.92 -11.98 -17.25
CA ILE A 66 8.09 -11.09 -17.30
C ILE A 66 8.07 -10.15 -16.07
N ASN A 67 6.94 -9.52 -15.80
CA ASN A 67 6.74 -8.62 -14.69
C ASN A 67 6.83 -9.34 -13.32
N PHE A 68 6.20 -10.50 -13.21
CA PHE A 68 6.16 -11.30 -11.99
C PHE A 68 7.56 -11.72 -11.51
N ALA A 69 8.43 -12.12 -12.42
CA ALA A 69 9.79 -12.56 -12.06
C ALA A 69 10.59 -11.43 -11.38
N VAL A 70 10.48 -10.20 -11.87
CA VAL A 70 11.16 -9.05 -11.27
C VAL A 70 10.45 -8.62 -9.96
N GLY A 71 9.12 -8.70 -9.94
CA GLY A 71 8.33 -8.44 -8.74
C GLY A 71 8.74 -9.30 -7.55
N VAL A 72 8.89 -10.62 -7.76
CA VAL A 72 9.34 -11.55 -6.71
C VAL A 72 10.76 -11.20 -6.23
N ALA A 73 11.70 -10.93 -7.13
CA ALA A 73 13.07 -10.60 -6.75
C ALA A 73 13.15 -9.33 -5.87
N THR A 74 12.40 -8.29 -6.23
CA THR A 74 12.35 -7.04 -5.46
C THR A 74 11.63 -7.18 -4.13
N GLY A 75 10.61 -8.05 -4.06
CA GLY A 75 9.85 -8.36 -2.84
C GLY A 75 10.72 -9.04 -1.79
N LEU A 76 11.50 -10.05 -2.18
CA LEU A 76 12.42 -10.74 -1.28
C LEU A 76 13.43 -9.77 -0.66
N ILE A 77 13.97 -8.82 -1.43
CA ILE A 77 14.90 -7.82 -0.92
C ILE A 77 14.22 -6.90 0.10
N LEU A 78 12.95 -6.54 -0.13
CA LEU A 78 12.18 -5.72 0.80
C LEU A 78 11.98 -6.42 2.15
N GLU A 79 11.68 -7.72 2.15
CA GLU A 79 11.54 -8.51 3.37
C GLU A 79 12.86 -8.62 4.15
N PHE A 80 13.97 -8.84 3.48
CA PHE A 80 15.28 -8.90 4.14
C PHE A 80 15.63 -7.60 4.88
N GLN A 81 15.14 -6.45 4.45
CA GLN A 81 15.41 -5.16 5.11
C GLN A 81 14.81 -5.09 6.52
N PHE A 82 13.75 -5.84 6.82
CA PHE A 82 13.21 -5.91 8.20
C PHE A 82 14.19 -6.54 9.18
N GLY A 83 14.99 -7.51 8.73
CA GLY A 83 16.03 -8.13 9.56
C GLY A 83 17.33 -7.34 9.62
N THR A 84 17.65 -6.57 8.57
CA THR A 84 18.91 -5.80 8.48
C THR A 84 18.77 -4.39 9.01
N ASN A 85 17.99 -3.53 8.36
CA ASN A 85 17.92 -2.10 8.67
C ASN A 85 16.89 -1.78 9.77
N TRP A 86 15.93 -2.66 10.02
CA TRP A 86 14.78 -2.44 10.90
C TRP A 86 14.66 -3.50 12.01
N SER A 87 15.78 -3.97 12.55
CA SER A 87 15.78 -5.06 13.54
C SER A 87 15.06 -4.71 14.84
N ASN A 88 15.14 -3.46 15.32
CA ASN A 88 14.40 -3.03 16.50
C ASN A 88 12.88 -3.03 16.25
N TYR A 89 12.44 -2.62 15.04
CA TYR A 89 11.06 -2.77 14.63
C TYR A 89 10.64 -4.23 14.65
N SER A 90 11.41 -5.11 14.00
CA SER A 90 11.09 -6.54 13.91
C SER A 90 11.03 -7.20 15.29
N TRP A 91 11.89 -6.78 16.22
CA TRP A 91 11.84 -7.22 17.61
C TRP A 91 10.56 -6.75 18.31
N PHE A 92 10.23 -5.46 18.18
CA PHE A 92 9.11 -4.82 18.88
C PHE A 92 7.74 -5.34 18.44
N VAL A 93 7.58 -5.68 17.14
CA VAL A 93 6.31 -6.20 16.61
C VAL A 93 6.12 -7.70 16.90
N GLY A 94 7.20 -8.44 17.12
CA GLY A 94 7.15 -9.86 17.50
C GLY A 94 6.40 -10.74 16.50
N ASP A 95 5.46 -11.55 17.03
CA ASP A 95 4.64 -12.48 16.25
C ASP A 95 3.53 -11.82 15.43
N ILE A 96 3.16 -10.58 15.75
CA ILE A 96 2.13 -9.83 15.03
C ILE A 96 2.52 -9.58 13.57
N PHE A 97 3.81 -9.35 13.31
CA PHE A 97 4.34 -9.21 11.96
C PHE A 97 4.81 -10.55 11.40
N GLY A 98 5.42 -11.37 12.24
CA GLY A 98 5.97 -12.66 11.83
C GLY A 98 4.91 -13.66 11.36
N ALA A 99 3.73 -13.73 12.01
CA ALA A 99 2.67 -14.65 11.61
C ALA A 99 2.07 -14.35 10.22
N PRO A 100 1.68 -13.10 9.87
CA PRO A 100 1.29 -12.74 8.51
C PRO A 100 2.35 -13.08 7.46
N LEU A 101 3.61 -12.75 7.68
CA LEU A 101 4.70 -13.03 6.73
C LEU A 101 4.95 -14.53 6.56
N ALA A 102 4.88 -15.31 7.66
CA ALA A 102 5.02 -16.76 7.58
C ALA A 102 3.89 -17.40 6.77
N ILE A 103 2.65 -16.95 6.96
CA ILE A 103 1.49 -17.43 6.17
C ILE A 103 1.66 -17.02 4.70
N GLU A 104 2.11 -15.80 4.42
CA GLU A 104 2.41 -15.34 3.07
C GLU A 104 3.42 -16.26 2.40
N GLY A 105 4.57 -16.50 3.02
CA GLY A 105 5.61 -17.36 2.47
C GLY A 105 5.15 -18.80 2.25
N ILE A 106 4.46 -19.41 3.24
CA ILE A 106 4.05 -20.80 3.18
C ILE A 106 2.85 -21.01 2.25
N VAL A 107 1.82 -20.19 2.33
CA VAL A 107 0.57 -20.41 1.59
C VAL A 107 0.60 -19.70 0.23
N ALA A 108 0.83 -18.39 0.22
CA ALA A 108 0.73 -17.60 -1.01
C ALA A 108 1.86 -17.92 -1.98
N PHE A 109 3.12 -17.83 -1.55
CA PHE A 109 4.28 -18.06 -2.41
C PHE A 109 4.36 -19.49 -2.94
N PHE A 110 4.08 -20.52 -2.11
CA PHE A 110 4.04 -21.90 -2.60
C PHE A 110 2.90 -22.15 -3.58
N MET A 111 1.74 -21.53 -3.36
CA MET A 111 0.63 -21.61 -4.30
C MET A 111 0.99 -20.97 -5.64
N GLU A 112 1.56 -19.78 -5.64
CA GLU A 112 2.05 -19.11 -6.84
C GLU A 112 3.10 -19.93 -7.56
N ALA A 113 4.16 -20.34 -6.87
CA ALA A 113 5.27 -21.10 -7.46
C ALA A 113 4.83 -22.44 -8.07
N THR A 114 3.84 -23.10 -7.46
CA THR A 114 3.31 -24.38 -7.95
C THR A 114 2.48 -24.18 -9.22
N PHE A 115 1.53 -23.26 -9.19
CA PHE A 115 0.55 -23.11 -10.27
C PHE A 115 1.06 -22.28 -11.46
N ILE A 116 2.03 -21.39 -11.25
CA ILE A 116 2.64 -20.61 -12.34
C ILE A 116 3.32 -21.53 -13.38
N ALA A 117 3.96 -22.61 -12.94
CA ALA A 117 4.57 -23.58 -13.86
C ALA A 117 3.50 -24.28 -14.72
N VAL A 118 2.36 -24.65 -14.15
CA VAL A 118 1.25 -25.23 -14.90
C VAL A 118 0.64 -24.20 -15.86
N MET A 119 0.46 -22.96 -15.42
CA MET A 119 -0.07 -21.87 -16.25
C MET A 119 0.79 -21.61 -17.50
N PHE A 120 2.12 -21.67 -17.39
CA PHE A 120 2.99 -21.45 -18.55
C PHE A 120 3.17 -22.69 -19.42
N PHE A 121 3.35 -23.87 -18.82
CA PHE A 121 3.78 -25.08 -19.52
C PHE A 121 2.70 -26.17 -19.65
N GLY A 122 1.52 -25.94 -19.06
CA GLY A 122 0.44 -26.91 -18.95
C GLY A 122 -0.54 -26.96 -20.13
N TRP A 123 -0.54 -25.97 -21.04
CA TRP A 123 -1.57 -25.78 -22.07
C TRP A 123 -1.99 -27.05 -22.83
N ASN A 124 -1.05 -27.93 -23.19
CA ASN A 124 -1.29 -29.17 -23.92
C ASN A 124 -0.98 -30.42 -23.07
N LYS A 125 -0.69 -30.26 -21.76
CA LYS A 125 -0.28 -31.35 -20.88
C LYS A 125 -1.30 -31.70 -19.81
N VAL A 126 -2.20 -30.77 -19.50
CA VAL A 126 -3.25 -30.96 -18.50
C VAL A 126 -4.62 -30.65 -19.08
N SER A 127 -5.68 -31.04 -18.38
CA SER A 127 -7.04 -30.69 -18.81
C SER A 127 -7.27 -29.18 -18.82
N LYS A 128 -8.11 -28.69 -19.72
CA LYS A 128 -8.48 -27.25 -19.80
C LYS A 128 -8.99 -26.71 -18.47
N LYS A 129 -9.77 -27.53 -17.74
CA LYS A 129 -10.30 -27.14 -16.41
C LYS A 129 -9.19 -26.96 -15.38
N PHE A 130 -8.22 -27.88 -15.36
CA PHE A 130 -7.10 -27.80 -14.41
C PHE A 130 -6.15 -26.64 -14.77
N HIS A 131 -5.94 -26.38 -16.06
CA HIS A 131 -5.14 -25.24 -16.52
C HIS A 131 -5.79 -23.92 -16.08
N LEU A 132 -7.09 -23.73 -16.35
CA LEU A 132 -7.84 -22.55 -15.91
C LEU A 132 -7.79 -22.38 -14.39
N ALA A 133 -7.99 -23.47 -13.63
CA ALA A 133 -7.86 -23.43 -12.18
C ALA A 133 -6.47 -22.98 -11.74
N SER A 134 -5.41 -23.44 -12.40
CA SER A 134 -4.02 -23.04 -12.11
C SER A 134 -3.77 -21.56 -12.38
N THR A 135 -4.34 -21.00 -13.44
CA THR A 135 -4.26 -19.56 -13.73
C THR A 135 -4.93 -18.74 -12.66
N TRP A 136 -6.15 -19.11 -12.24
CA TRP A 136 -6.84 -18.41 -11.15
C TRP A 136 -6.15 -18.60 -9.80
N LEU A 137 -5.58 -19.77 -9.51
CA LEU A 137 -4.84 -20.04 -8.28
C LEU A 137 -3.53 -19.24 -8.23
N THR A 138 -2.84 -19.04 -9.35
CA THR A 138 -1.68 -18.14 -9.42
C THR A 138 -2.10 -16.69 -9.07
N GLY A 139 -3.19 -16.19 -9.65
CA GLY A 139 -3.71 -14.85 -9.35
C GLY A 139 -4.22 -14.71 -7.91
N LEU A 140 -4.84 -15.75 -7.37
CA LEU A 140 -5.26 -15.81 -5.97
C LEU A 140 -4.07 -15.83 -5.02
N GLY A 141 -2.98 -16.54 -5.35
CA GLY A 141 -1.74 -16.54 -4.60
C GLY A 141 -1.19 -15.13 -4.45
N ALA A 142 -1.03 -14.39 -5.55
CA ALA A 142 -0.62 -13.01 -5.53
C ALA A 142 -1.56 -12.11 -4.71
N THR A 143 -2.86 -12.37 -4.76
CA THR A 143 -3.85 -11.64 -3.98
C THR A 143 -3.76 -11.96 -2.49
N PHE A 144 -3.50 -13.21 -2.11
CA PHE A 144 -3.25 -13.60 -0.72
C PHE A 144 -1.93 -13.06 -0.18
N SER A 145 -0.88 -13.02 -0.98
CA SER A 145 0.37 -12.33 -0.63
C SER A 145 0.08 -10.86 -0.31
N ALA A 146 -0.64 -10.16 -1.20
CA ALA A 146 -1.06 -8.78 -0.95
C ALA A 146 -1.91 -8.63 0.34
N TRP A 147 -2.78 -9.59 0.67
CA TRP A 147 -3.55 -9.57 1.92
C TRP A 147 -2.64 -9.53 3.15
N TRP A 148 -1.71 -10.44 3.25
CA TRP A 148 -0.89 -10.60 4.46
C TRP A 148 0.06 -9.43 4.67
N ILE A 149 0.73 -8.94 3.62
CA ILE A 149 1.59 -7.76 3.76
C ILE A 149 0.79 -6.49 4.07
N LEU A 150 -0.44 -6.37 3.56
CA LEU A 150 -1.32 -5.25 3.87
C LEU A 150 -1.93 -5.34 5.27
N VAL A 151 -2.15 -6.54 5.82
CA VAL A 151 -2.49 -6.74 7.24
C VAL A 151 -1.37 -6.19 8.11
N ALA A 152 -0.13 -6.58 7.87
CA ALA A 152 1.03 -6.08 8.61
C ALA A 152 1.16 -4.55 8.50
N ASN A 153 1.07 -3.99 7.30
CA ASN A 153 1.13 -2.54 7.06
C ASN A 153 -0.04 -1.78 7.71
N SER A 154 -1.23 -2.37 7.73
CA SER A 154 -2.41 -1.78 8.38
C SER A 154 -2.27 -1.74 9.89
N TRP A 155 -1.71 -2.79 10.46
CA TRP A 155 -1.43 -2.84 11.89
C TRP A 155 -0.44 -1.74 12.32
N MET A 156 0.56 -1.44 11.51
CA MET A 156 1.49 -0.32 11.77
C MET A 156 0.76 1.03 11.85
N GLN A 157 -0.39 1.18 11.20
CA GLN A 157 -1.18 2.42 11.18
C GLN A 157 -2.31 2.42 12.20
N TYR A 158 -2.77 1.25 12.61
CA TYR A 158 -3.80 1.03 13.62
C TYR A 158 -3.47 -0.25 14.41
N PRO A 159 -2.60 -0.17 15.43
CA PRO A 159 -2.16 -1.31 16.21
C PRO A 159 -3.27 -1.82 17.14
N VAL A 160 -3.84 -2.98 16.81
CA VAL A 160 -4.94 -3.63 17.55
C VAL A 160 -4.67 -5.13 17.70
N GLY A 161 -5.40 -5.78 18.60
CA GLY A 161 -5.33 -7.24 18.80
C GLY A 161 -4.01 -7.70 19.43
N MET A 162 -3.34 -6.83 20.18
CA MET A 162 -2.06 -7.08 20.82
C MET A 162 -2.08 -6.72 22.30
N ALA A 163 -1.11 -7.26 23.05
CA ALA A 163 -0.73 -6.81 24.38
C ALA A 163 0.79 -6.64 24.44
N PHE A 164 1.24 -5.58 25.10
CA PHE A 164 2.68 -5.37 25.30
C PHE A 164 3.18 -6.23 26.47
N ASN A 165 4.23 -7.02 26.23
CA ASN A 165 4.88 -7.81 27.26
C ASN A 165 6.15 -7.08 27.72
N PRO A 166 6.18 -6.55 28.97
CA PRO A 166 7.34 -5.83 29.51
C PRO A 166 8.55 -6.73 29.79
N GLU A 167 8.36 -8.05 29.88
CA GLU A 167 9.46 -8.98 30.08
C GLU A 167 10.33 -9.16 28.86
N THR A 168 9.68 -9.25 27.70
CA THR A 168 10.33 -9.46 26.41
C THR A 168 10.52 -8.16 25.63
N VAL A 169 9.89 -7.05 26.06
CA VAL A 169 9.82 -5.77 25.35
C VAL A 169 9.28 -5.95 23.94
N ARG A 170 8.20 -6.73 23.83
CA ARG A 170 7.55 -7.08 22.55
C ARG A 170 6.05 -6.90 22.64
N ASN A 171 5.43 -6.61 21.52
CA ASN A 171 4.00 -6.78 21.38
C ASN A 171 3.70 -8.24 21.04
N GLU A 172 2.77 -8.83 21.76
CA GLU A 172 2.34 -10.21 21.58
C GLU A 172 0.90 -10.21 21.05
N MET A 173 0.63 -11.13 20.12
CA MET A 173 -0.69 -11.25 19.52
C MET A 173 -1.68 -11.85 20.51
N VAL A 174 -2.74 -11.10 20.82
CA VAL A 174 -3.85 -11.57 21.66
C VAL A 174 -5.00 -12.06 20.81
N SER A 175 -5.24 -11.45 19.66
CA SER A 175 -6.34 -11.80 18.78
C SER A 175 -5.91 -11.73 17.31
N PHE A 176 -5.66 -12.88 16.72
CA PHE A 176 -5.35 -12.98 15.28
C PHE A 176 -6.46 -12.39 14.40
N ALA A 177 -7.72 -12.64 14.73
CA ALA A 177 -8.84 -12.12 13.97
C ALA A 177 -8.91 -10.59 14.01
N SER A 178 -8.62 -9.97 15.16
CA SER A 178 -8.58 -8.51 15.30
C SER A 178 -7.43 -7.88 14.50
N VAL A 179 -6.31 -8.57 14.36
CA VAL A 179 -5.18 -8.14 13.54
C VAL A 179 -5.52 -8.32 12.05
N ALA A 180 -5.88 -9.54 11.64
CA ALA A 180 -6.06 -9.89 10.23
C ALA A 180 -7.28 -9.19 9.60
N PHE A 181 -8.38 -9.05 10.34
CA PHE A 181 -9.65 -8.51 9.84
C PHE A 181 -10.02 -7.17 10.47
N SER A 182 -9.03 -6.39 10.91
CA SER A 182 -9.28 -5.02 11.35
C SER A 182 -9.96 -4.21 10.24
N PRO A 183 -10.86 -3.28 10.57
CA PRO A 183 -11.51 -2.44 9.55
C PRO A 183 -10.52 -1.72 8.64
N VAL A 184 -9.36 -1.33 9.19
CA VAL A 184 -8.28 -0.68 8.42
C VAL A 184 -7.63 -1.66 7.45
N ALA A 185 -7.36 -2.90 7.88
CA ALA A 185 -6.77 -3.93 7.01
C ALA A 185 -7.70 -4.28 5.83
N VAL A 186 -8.99 -4.48 6.10
CA VAL A 186 -9.98 -4.80 5.06
C VAL A 186 -10.09 -3.67 4.03
N MET A 187 -10.26 -2.42 4.47
CA MET A 187 -10.40 -1.30 3.54
C MET A 187 -9.12 -1.03 2.77
N LYS A 188 -7.96 -1.13 3.42
CA LYS A 188 -6.67 -0.96 2.76
C LYS A 188 -6.42 -2.03 1.71
N PHE A 189 -6.74 -3.29 2.01
CA PHE A 189 -6.66 -4.37 1.03
C PHE A 189 -7.56 -4.12 -0.17
N MET A 190 -8.82 -3.80 0.05
CA MET A 190 -9.77 -3.50 -1.05
C MET A 190 -9.25 -2.35 -1.91
N HIS A 191 -8.85 -1.24 -1.29
CA HIS A 191 -8.36 -0.07 -2.00
C HIS A 191 -7.09 -0.38 -2.82
N THR A 192 -6.13 -1.07 -2.23
CA THR A 192 -4.84 -1.36 -2.85
C THR A 192 -4.95 -2.39 -3.99
N VAL A 193 -5.70 -3.47 -3.78
CA VAL A 193 -5.87 -4.50 -4.82
C VAL A 193 -6.69 -3.98 -6.00
N LEU A 194 -7.78 -3.26 -5.73
CA LEU A 194 -8.60 -2.71 -6.82
C LEU A 194 -7.90 -1.58 -7.56
N SER A 195 -7.11 -0.75 -6.89
CA SER A 195 -6.26 0.23 -7.59
C SER A 195 -5.21 -0.46 -8.49
N SER A 196 -4.74 -1.63 -8.09
CA SER A 196 -3.86 -2.46 -8.92
C SER A 196 -4.58 -3.01 -10.17
N TRP A 197 -5.86 -3.36 -10.06
CA TRP A 197 -6.67 -3.75 -11.22
C TRP A 197 -6.90 -2.59 -12.17
N ILE A 198 -7.04 -1.35 -11.67
CA ILE A 198 -7.09 -0.14 -12.50
C ILE A 198 -5.80 -0.03 -13.32
N LEU A 199 -4.64 -0.14 -12.68
CA LEU A 199 -3.34 -0.06 -13.35
C LEU A 199 -3.19 -1.15 -14.42
N GLY A 200 -3.50 -2.41 -14.11
CA GLY A 200 -3.47 -3.50 -15.07
C GLY A 200 -4.42 -3.29 -16.25
N ALA A 201 -5.64 -2.76 -15.99
CA ALA A 201 -6.59 -2.43 -17.04
C ALA A 201 -6.07 -1.31 -17.95
N VAL A 202 -5.53 -0.24 -17.39
CA VAL A 202 -4.93 0.86 -18.15
C VAL A 202 -3.74 0.38 -18.98
N PHE A 203 -2.89 -0.50 -18.41
CA PHE A 203 -1.78 -1.09 -19.14
C PHE A 203 -2.25 -1.92 -20.34
N VAL A 204 -3.24 -2.81 -20.14
CA VAL A 204 -3.83 -3.61 -21.22
C VAL A 204 -4.45 -2.73 -22.31
N ILE A 205 -5.19 -1.69 -21.92
CA ILE A 205 -5.81 -0.75 -22.85
C ILE A 205 -4.73 0.02 -23.61
N GLY A 206 -3.69 0.52 -22.95
CA GLY A 206 -2.62 1.29 -23.59
C GLY A 206 -1.81 0.48 -24.59
N VAL A 207 -1.42 -0.77 -24.24
CA VAL A 207 -0.73 -1.69 -25.16
C VAL A 207 -1.64 -2.06 -26.34
N SER A 208 -2.91 -2.32 -26.09
CA SER A 208 -3.88 -2.63 -27.17
C SER A 208 -4.13 -1.40 -28.08
N ALA A 209 -4.17 -0.21 -27.52
CA ALA A 209 -4.25 1.04 -28.27
C ALA A 209 -3.02 1.25 -29.19
N TRP A 210 -1.83 0.88 -28.73
CA TRP A 210 -0.64 0.88 -29.57
C TRP A 210 -0.78 -0.03 -30.79
N TYR A 211 -1.37 -1.22 -30.65
CA TYR A 211 -1.66 -2.09 -31.81
C TYR A 211 -2.63 -1.43 -32.78
N LEU A 212 -3.68 -0.77 -32.29
CA LEU A 212 -4.65 -0.05 -33.14
C LEU A 212 -4.00 1.12 -33.88
N LEU A 213 -3.12 1.89 -33.25
CA LEU A 213 -2.33 2.95 -33.87
C LEU A 213 -1.40 2.40 -34.98
N ARG A 214 -0.87 1.21 -34.77
CA ARG A 214 -0.02 0.51 -35.76
C ARG A 214 -0.82 -0.28 -36.81
N LYS A 215 -2.16 -0.24 -36.75
CA LYS A 215 -3.08 -0.99 -37.65
C LYS A 215 -2.80 -2.49 -37.64
N ARG A 216 -2.38 -3.04 -36.49
CA ARG A 216 -2.06 -4.48 -36.27
C ARG A 216 -3.02 -5.07 -35.26
N GLU A 217 -3.27 -6.39 -35.32
CA GLU A 217 -3.99 -7.16 -34.30
C GLU A 217 -5.30 -6.52 -33.84
N LYS A 218 -6.10 -5.99 -34.76
CA LYS A 218 -7.30 -5.19 -34.46
C LYS A 218 -8.30 -5.94 -33.58
N GLU A 219 -8.61 -7.19 -33.91
CA GLU A 219 -9.59 -7.98 -33.15
C GLU A 219 -9.09 -8.25 -31.73
N PHE A 220 -7.83 -8.68 -31.61
CA PHE A 220 -7.15 -8.87 -30.32
C PHE A 220 -7.20 -7.59 -29.49
N ALA A 221 -6.82 -6.45 -30.06
CA ALA A 221 -6.76 -5.18 -29.37
C ALA A 221 -8.13 -4.72 -28.88
N VAL A 222 -9.16 -4.76 -29.74
CA VAL A 222 -10.53 -4.36 -29.38
C VAL A 222 -11.11 -5.28 -28.31
N ALA A 223 -10.90 -6.58 -28.39
CA ALA A 223 -11.37 -7.55 -27.40
C ALA A 223 -10.69 -7.34 -26.04
N SER A 224 -9.36 -7.13 -26.03
CA SER A 224 -8.60 -6.85 -24.81
C SER A 224 -9.03 -5.54 -24.15
N ILE A 225 -9.24 -4.47 -24.92
CA ILE A 225 -9.73 -3.17 -24.41
C ILE A 225 -11.09 -3.33 -23.75
N LYS A 226 -12.03 -4.08 -24.35
CA LYS A 226 -13.38 -4.26 -23.79
C LYS A 226 -13.36 -4.93 -22.42
N ILE A 227 -12.62 -6.04 -22.29
CA ILE A 227 -12.49 -6.75 -21.02
C ILE A 227 -11.81 -5.85 -19.98
N ALA A 228 -10.66 -5.27 -20.34
CA ALA A 228 -9.90 -4.43 -19.44
C ALA A 228 -10.69 -3.18 -19.01
N ALA A 229 -11.44 -2.53 -19.89
CA ALA A 229 -12.26 -1.38 -19.53
C ALA A 229 -13.42 -1.75 -18.58
N GLY A 230 -14.02 -2.92 -18.72
CA GLY A 230 -15.03 -3.44 -17.79
C GLY A 230 -14.45 -3.68 -16.39
N VAL A 231 -13.31 -4.39 -16.33
CA VAL A 231 -12.57 -4.62 -15.06
C VAL A 231 -12.14 -3.29 -14.45
N GLY A 232 -11.58 -2.38 -15.27
CA GLY A 232 -11.08 -1.09 -14.81
C GLY A 232 -12.18 -0.19 -14.25
N LEU A 233 -13.34 -0.11 -14.90
CA LEU A 233 -14.47 0.69 -14.39
C LEU A 233 -15.00 0.12 -13.07
N PHE A 234 -15.21 -1.18 -12.99
CA PHE A 234 -15.61 -1.83 -11.73
C PHE A 234 -14.61 -1.53 -10.61
N ALA A 235 -13.34 -1.76 -10.89
CA ALA A 235 -12.27 -1.51 -9.93
C ALA A 235 -12.23 -0.03 -9.50
N ALA A 236 -12.35 0.92 -10.43
CA ALA A 236 -12.29 2.35 -10.14
C ALA A 236 -13.46 2.81 -9.25
N LEU A 237 -14.67 2.34 -9.49
CA LEU A 237 -15.84 2.66 -8.66
C LEU A 237 -15.70 2.11 -7.23
N VAL A 238 -15.25 0.87 -7.10
CA VAL A 238 -15.06 0.27 -5.77
C VAL A 238 -13.82 0.87 -5.06
N THR A 239 -12.80 1.28 -5.80
CA THR A 239 -11.65 2.02 -5.25
C THR A 239 -12.08 3.39 -4.70
N ALA A 240 -12.97 4.10 -5.37
CA ALA A 240 -13.53 5.35 -4.87
C ALA A 240 -14.31 5.15 -3.57
N PHE A 241 -15.17 4.12 -3.51
CA PHE A 241 -15.90 3.75 -2.30
C PHE A 241 -14.97 3.37 -1.13
N SER A 242 -13.98 2.50 -1.37
CA SER A 242 -13.02 2.10 -0.33
C SER A 242 -12.11 3.26 0.08
N GLY A 243 -11.84 4.22 -0.82
CA GLY A 243 -11.11 5.45 -0.54
C GLY A 243 -11.84 6.36 0.44
N ASP A 244 -13.15 6.55 0.26
CA ASP A 244 -14.00 7.28 1.21
C ASP A 244 -13.93 6.65 2.62
N LYS A 245 -14.13 5.33 2.71
CA LYS A 245 -14.01 4.62 3.99
C LYS A 245 -12.62 4.71 4.62
N SER A 246 -11.58 4.67 3.80
CA SER A 246 -10.20 4.83 4.27
C SER A 246 -9.95 6.25 4.78
N ALA A 247 -10.47 7.29 4.13
CA ALA A 247 -10.36 8.67 4.60
C ALA A 247 -11.03 8.87 5.97
N TYR A 248 -12.22 8.31 6.17
CA TYR A 248 -12.90 8.31 7.46
C TYR A 248 -12.08 7.60 8.56
N GLN A 249 -11.45 6.46 8.24
CA GLN A 249 -10.58 5.75 9.18
C GLN A 249 -9.31 6.55 9.50
N VAL A 250 -8.73 7.24 8.50
CA VAL A 250 -7.59 8.14 8.73
C VAL A 250 -7.99 9.29 9.65
N ALA A 251 -9.15 9.90 9.46
CA ALA A 251 -9.67 10.93 10.35
C ALA A 251 -9.75 10.45 11.80
N LYS A 252 -10.21 9.22 11.99
CA LYS A 252 -10.43 8.62 13.31
C LYS A 252 -9.14 8.17 14.00
N TYR A 253 -8.22 7.52 13.27
CA TYR A 253 -7.07 6.84 13.86
C TYR A 253 -5.74 7.55 13.63
N GLN A 254 -5.66 8.42 12.63
CA GLN A 254 -4.46 9.16 12.26
C GLN A 254 -4.77 10.63 11.93
N PRO A 255 -5.36 11.40 12.88
CA PRO A 255 -5.84 12.76 12.60
C PRO A 255 -4.75 13.71 12.12
N MET A 256 -3.50 13.58 12.60
CA MET A 256 -2.36 14.37 12.12
C MET A 256 -2.07 14.12 10.64
N LYS A 257 -2.23 12.88 10.19
CA LYS A 257 -2.11 12.52 8.76
C LYS A 257 -3.22 13.18 7.93
N LEU A 258 -4.46 13.16 8.42
CA LEU A 258 -5.57 13.86 7.74
C LEU A 258 -5.27 15.34 7.63
N ALA A 259 -4.91 15.99 8.74
CA ALA A 259 -4.61 17.42 8.78
C ALA A 259 -3.46 17.78 7.81
N ALA A 260 -2.41 16.94 7.73
CA ALA A 260 -1.30 17.14 6.81
C ALA A 260 -1.69 16.95 5.34
N MET A 261 -2.46 15.90 5.01
CA MET A 261 -2.88 15.66 3.61
C MET A 261 -3.92 16.66 3.12
N GLU A 262 -4.60 17.36 4.02
CA GLU A 262 -5.51 18.44 3.71
C GLU A 262 -4.87 19.84 3.85
N ALA A 263 -3.63 19.92 4.35
CA ALA A 263 -2.95 21.15 4.73
C ALA A 263 -3.82 22.03 5.67
N LEU A 264 -4.54 21.37 6.57
CA LEU A 264 -5.43 21.99 7.54
C LEU A 264 -4.59 22.36 8.78
N TYR A 265 -4.24 23.64 8.91
CA TYR A 265 -3.46 24.13 10.06
C TYR A 265 -4.32 24.38 11.27
N ASP A 266 -5.43 25.08 11.12
CA ASP A 266 -6.40 25.36 12.17
C ASP A 266 -7.70 24.61 11.82
N GLY A 267 -8.22 23.86 12.76
CA GLY A 267 -9.43 23.07 12.56
C GLY A 267 -10.71 23.84 12.84
N GLY A 268 -11.82 23.21 12.49
CA GLY A 268 -13.13 23.84 12.69
C GLY A 268 -14.29 22.89 12.38
N THR A 269 -15.48 23.45 12.46
CA THR A 269 -16.71 22.87 11.95
C THR A 269 -17.00 23.39 10.54
N HIS A 270 -17.76 22.67 9.74
CA HIS A 270 -18.08 23.05 8.36
C HIS A 270 -16.83 23.25 7.47
N GLU A 271 -15.75 22.50 7.74
CA GLU A 271 -14.50 22.63 7.01
C GLU A 271 -14.67 22.25 5.54
N PRO A 272 -14.22 23.13 4.61
CA PRO A 272 -14.28 22.85 3.18
C PRO A 272 -13.15 21.90 2.75
N LEU A 273 -13.43 21.05 1.79
CA LEU A 273 -12.39 20.28 1.10
C LEU A 273 -11.68 21.17 0.09
N THR A 274 -10.38 21.39 0.27
CA THR A 274 -9.56 22.11 -0.70
C THR A 274 -9.22 21.20 -1.87
N VAL A 275 -9.65 21.54 -3.09
CA VAL A 275 -9.29 20.79 -4.29
C VAL A 275 -7.90 21.19 -4.77
N VAL A 276 -7.73 22.43 -5.23
CA VAL A 276 -6.44 23.03 -5.60
C VAL A 276 -6.54 24.56 -5.41
N GLY A 277 -5.54 25.16 -4.78
CA GLY A 277 -5.48 26.60 -4.57
C GLY A 277 -6.70 27.14 -3.82
N SER A 278 -7.45 28.04 -4.45
CA SER A 278 -8.67 28.65 -3.88
C SER A 278 -9.95 27.84 -4.15
N LEU A 279 -9.88 26.78 -4.99
CA LEU A 279 -11.03 25.96 -5.29
C LEU A 279 -11.33 25.03 -4.12
N LYS A 280 -12.44 25.29 -3.43
CA LYS A 280 -12.89 24.55 -2.24
C LYS A 280 -14.32 24.07 -2.42
N ILE A 281 -14.62 22.88 -1.91
CA ILE A 281 -15.99 22.36 -1.81
C ILE A 281 -16.46 22.58 -0.37
N PRO A 282 -17.47 23.43 -0.14
CA PRO A 282 -17.94 23.75 1.21
C PRO A 282 -18.35 22.49 2.00
N GLU A 283 -18.04 22.45 3.30
CA GLU A 283 -18.44 21.43 4.28
C GLU A 283 -17.99 20.00 3.97
N MET A 284 -17.39 19.77 2.80
CA MET A 284 -17.07 18.43 2.31
C MET A 284 -16.00 17.73 3.17
N LEU A 285 -15.02 18.47 3.70
CA LEU A 285 -13.99 17.87 4.55
C LEU A 285 -14.59 17.39 5.89
N SER A 286 -15.42 18.22 6.54
CA SER A 286 -16.15 17.81 7.75
C SER A 286 -17.01 16.58 7.48
N TYR A 287 -17.76 16.56 6.37
CA TYR A 287 -18.60 15.42 6.01
C TYR A 287 -17.79 14.14 5.77
N LEU A 288 -16.69 14.21 5.01
CA LEU A 288 -15.85 13.03 4.73
C LEU A 288 -15.13 12.52 5.99
N ALA A 289 -14.73 13.42 6.90
CA ALA A 289 -13.99 13.06 8.10
C ALA A 289 -14.89 12.52 9.23
N THR A 290 -16.15 12.98 9.33
CA THR A 290 -17.00 12.71 10.49
C THR A 290 -18.38 12.12 10.13
N HIS A 291 -18.76 12.09 8.86
CA HIS A 291 -20.10 11.82 8.35
C HIS A 291 -21.16 12.85 8.85
N ASP A 292 -20.68 14.03 9.26
CA ASP A 292 -21.52 15.17 9.66
C ASP A 292 -20.91 16.45 9.06
N ALA A 293 -21.70 17.22 8.32
CA ALA A 293 -21.26 18.48 7.74
C ALA A 293 -20.83 19.51 8.79
N ALA A 294 -21.41 19.45 9.99
CA ALA A 294 -21.06 20.28 11.13
C ALA A 294 -19.98 19.66 12.05
N GLY A 295 -19.49 18.46 11.70
CA GLY A 295 -18.48 17.75 12.49
C GLY A 295 -17.17 18.53 12.59
N TYR A 296 -16.59 18.57 13.78
CA TYR A 296 -15.30 19.22 14.01
C TYR A 296 -14.14 18.39 13.46
N VAL A 297 -13.29 19.00 12.65
CA VAL A 297 -12.06 18.40 12.14
C VAL A 297 -10.86 19.13 12.73
N PRO A 298 -10.01 18.48 13.55
CA PRO A 298 -8.85 19.14 14.15
C PRO A 298 -7.76 19.41 13.10
N GLY A 299 -7.20 20.63 13.13
CA GLY A 299 -6.04 21.00 12.34
C GLY A 299 -4.72 20.63 13.02
N ILE A 300 -3.61 20.88 12.33
CA ILE A 300 -2.25 20.61 12.84
C ILE A 300 -2.02 21.33 14.18
N ASN A 301 -2.40 22.61 14.27
CA ASN A 301 -2.20 23.40 15.49
C ASN A 301 -3.05 22.85 16.65
N ASP A 302 -4.30 22.46 16.40
CA ASP A 302 -5.16 21.86 17.44
C ASP A 302 -4.59 20.55 17.96
N LEU A 303 -4.06 19.73 17.05
CA LEU A 303 -3.46 18.43 17.41
C LEU A 303 -2.16 18.59 18.21
N LEU A 304 -1.40 19.67 17.96
CA LEU A 304 -0.19 20.00 18.73
C LEU A 304 -0.53 20.57 20.12
N LEU A 305 -1.48 21.52 20.18
CA LEU A 305 -1.82 22.25 21.38
C LEU A 305 -2.80 21.50 22.31
N GLY A 306 -3.63 20.62 21.75
CA GLY A 306 -4.69 19.94 22.50
C GLY A 306 -5.84 20.87 22.88
N GLY A 307 -6.64 20.45 23.88
CA GLY A 307 -7.72 21.27 24.46
C GLY A 307 -9.05 21.26 23.71
N TYR A 308 -9.11 20.80 22.45
CA TYR A 308 -10.38 20.61 21.74
C TYR A 308 -11.16 19.40 22.30
N THR A 309 -12.46 19.37 22.04
CA THR A 309 -13.33 18.32 22.58
C THR A 309 -13.37 17.11 21.66
N LEU A 310 -13.03 15.93 22.20
CA LEU A 310 -13.14 14.65 21.52
C LEU A 310 -14.61 14.17 21.44
N PRO A 311 -14.93 13.20 20.55
CA PRO A 311 -16.30 12.67 20.42
C PRO A 311 -16.89 12.08 21.71
N ASP A 312 -16.06 11.63 22.64
CA ASP A 312 -16.46 11.13 23.96
C ASP A 312 -16.68 12.21 25.01
N GLY A 313 -16.53 13.49 24.63
CA GLY A 313 -16.68 14.64 25.51
C GLY A 313 -15.44 15.01 26.32
N SER A 314 -14.36 14.22 26.27
CA SER A 314 -13.09 14.53 26.93
C SER A 314 -12.30 15.61 26.18
N LYS A 315 -11.30 16.19 26.85
CA LYS A 315 -10.38 17.13 26.21
C LYS A 315 -9.17 16.41 25.64
N ALA A 316 -8.82 16.74 24.41
CA ALA A 316 -7.64 16.19 23.76
C ALA A 316 -6.37 16.67 24.49
N LEU A 317 -5.43 15.74 24.72
CA LEU A 317 -4.12 16.07 25.27
C LEU A 317 -3.26 16.77 24.23
N SER A 318 -2.48 17.74 24.68
CA SER A 318 -1.40 18.33 23.87
C SER A 318 -0.30 17.30 23.60
N VAL A 319 0.51 17.55 22.57
CA VAL A 319 1.68 16.69 22.29
C VAL A 319 2.67 16.70 23.44
N ASN A 320 2.86 17.84 24.11
CA ASN A 320 3.73 17.92 25.29
C ASN A 320 3.25 17.01 26.42
N GLU A 321 1.95 16.99 26.72
CA GLU A 321 1.38 16.09 27.74
C GLU A 321 1.56 14.61 27.32
N LYS A 322 1.38 14.28 26.04
CA LYS A 322 1.64 12.93 25.52
C LYS A 322 3.11 12.54 25.64
N ILE A 323 4.05 13.47 25.42
CA ILE A 323 5.48 13.26 25.58
C ILE A 323 5.81 12.94 27.05
N GLU A 324 5.27 13.70 28.00
CA GLU A 324 5.50 13.43 29.43
C GLU A 324 4.93 12.07 29.86
N LYS A 325 3.72 11.71 29.41
CA LYS A 325 3.16 10.38 29.65
C LYS A 325 4.01 9.27 29.02
N GLY A 326 4.54 9.50 27.81
CA GLY A 326 5.45 8.56 27.16
C GLY A 326 6.76 8.37 27.92
N LYS A 327 7.33 9.43 28.47
CA LYS A 327 8.52 9.34 29.36
C LYS A 327 8.22 8.52 30.62
N VAL A 328 7.02 8.71 31.21
CA VAL A 328 6.56 7.89 32.35
C VAL A 328 6.47 6.41 31.96
N ALA A 329 5.93 6.08 30.78
CA ALA A 329 5.84 4.71 30.30
C ALA A 329 7.22 4.08 30.10
N ILE A 330 8.18 4.80 29.48
CA ILE A 330 9.56 4.32 29.30
C ILE A 330 10.25 4.10 30.65
N LYS A 331 10.06 5.01 31.61
CA LYS A 331 10.61 4.86 32.96
C LYS A 331 9.99 3.66 33.68
N ALA A 332 8.67 3.51 33.62
CA ALA A 332 7.97 2.38 34.21
C ALA A 332 8.46 1.03 33.66
N LEU A 333 8.77 0.94 32.36
CA LEU A 333 9.38 -0.26 31.77
C LEU A 333 10.78 -0.53 32.35
N SER A 334 11.58 0.50 32.57
CA SER A 334 12.90 0.37 33.19
C SER A 334 12.78 -0.07 34.66
N ASP A 335 11.85 0.54 35.40
CA ASP A 335 11.58 0.21 36.81
C ASP A 335 11.06 -1.22 36.97
N PHE A 336 10.19 -1.68 36.03
CA PHE A 336 9.73 -3.07 36.00
C PHE A 336 10.90 -4.06 35.85
N ARG A 337 11.82 -3.78 34.92
CA ARG A 337 12.98 -4.64 34.67
C ARG A 337 13.92 -4.69 35.88
N GLN A 338 14.16 -3.54 36.50
CA GLN A 338 14.96 -3.47 37.74
C GLN A 338 14.28 -4.25 38.86
N ALA A 339 13.00 -4.05 39.12
CA ALA A 339 12.25 -4.78 40.15
C ALA A 339 12.25 -6.29 39.89
N LYS A 340 12.24 -6.73 38.65
CA LYS A 340 12.36 -8.14 38.25
C LYS A 340 13.73 -8.70 38.59
N GLU A 341 14.82 -7.99 38.34
CA GLU A 341 16.19 -8.38 38.68
C GLU A 341 16.34 -8.48 40.21
N GLU A 342 15.73 -7.56 40.95
CA GLU A 342 15.70 -7.52 42.42
C GLU A 342 14.70 -8.51 43.04
N LYS A 343 13.89 -9.23 42.25
CA LYS A 343 12.80 -10.12 42.68
C LYS A 343 11.77 -9.42 43.57
N ASN A 344 11.54 -8.13 43.34
CA ASN A 344 10.59 -7.30 44.07
C ASN A 344 9.21 -7.32 43.37
N GLU A 345 8.34 -8.24 43.81
CA GLU A 345 7.01 -8.42 43.21
C GLU A 345 6.11 -7.16 43.30
N GLU A 346 6.18 -6.47 44.44
CA GLU A 346 5.39 -5.23 44.63
C GLU A 346 5.87 -4.11 43.74
N GLY A 347 7.18 -3.97 43.54
CA GLY A 347 7.77 -3.03 42.55
C GLY A 347 7.38 -3.36 41.12
N MET A 348 7.39 -4.66 40.74
CA MET A 348 6.96 -5.11 39.42
C MET A 348 5.48 -4.77 39.16
N GLN A 349 4.59 -5.01 40.13
CA GLN A 349 3.16 -4.72 39.97
C GLN A 349 2.90 -3.22 39.82
N ARG A 350 3.52 -2.36 40.60
CA ARG A 350 3.39 -0.89 40.48
C ARG A 350 3.92 -0.40 39.16
N ALA A 351 5.09 -0.85 38.75
CA ALA A 351 5.68 -0.45 37.47
C ALA A 351 4.85 -0.92 36.30
N ARG A 352 4.28 -2.13 36.36
CA ARG A 352 3.37 -2.62 35.30
C ARG A 352 2.10 -1.78 35.20
N GLN A 353 1.46 -1.44 36.31
CA GLN A 353 0.28 -0.59 36.29
C GLN A 353 0.59 0.77 35.66
N MET A 354 1.70 1.42 36.06
CA MET A 354 2.11 2.69 35.46
C MET A 354 2.41 2.58 33.97
N LEU A 355 3.01 1.46 33.54
CA LEU A 355 3.26 1.19 32.13
C LEU A 355 1.96 1.02 31.35
N ASP A 356 1.03 0.20 31.82
CA ASP A 356 -0.24 -0.10 31.16
C ASP A 356 -1.09 1.18 31.00
N GLU A 357 -1.15 2.04 32.02
CA GLU A 357 -1.87 3.33 31.99
C GLU A 357 -1.30 4.33 30.97
N ASN A 358 0.02 4.29 30.72
CA ASN A 358 0.70 5.22 29.84
C ASN A 358 1.17 4.60 28.51
N MET A 359 0.91 3.30 28.29
CA MET A 359 1.33 2.58 27.08
C MET A 359 0.81 3.22 25.78
N PRO A 360 -0.40 3.77 25.69
CA PRO A 360 -0.87 4.47 24.49
C PRO A 360 0.01 5.64 24.03
N TYR A 361 0.85 6.16 24.95
CA TYR A 361 1.77 7.27 24.69
C TYR A 361 3.23 6.86 24.64
N PHE A 362 3.52 5.56 24.66
CA PHE A 362 4.89 5.03 24.79
C PHE A 362 5.84 5.59 23.74
N GLY A 363 5.41 5.65 22.48
CA GLY A 363 6.22 6.19 21.38
C GLY A 363 6.54 7.67 21.51
N TYR A 364 5.64 8.45 22.13
CA TYR A 364 5.89 9.89 22.35
C TYR A 364 7.07 10.16 23.29
N GLY A 365 7.40 9.23 24.18
CA GLY A 365 8.56 9.36 25.08
C GLY A 365 9.91 9.43 24.35
N TYR A 366 9.97 9.04 23.08
CA TYR A 366 11.15 9.17 22.22
C TYR A 366 11.18 10.49 21.42
N ILE A 367 10.10 11.26 21.45
CA ILE A 367 9.98 12.53 20.70
C ILE A 367 10.64 13.65 21.51
N LYS A 368 11.58 14.38 20.90
CA LYS A 368 12.30 15.50 21.52
C LYS A 368 11.64 16.85 21.23
N ASP A 369 11.16 17.04 19.99
CA ASP A 369 10.48 18.24 19.51
C ASP A 369 9.03 17.90 19.16
N PRO A 370 8.05 18.52 19.82
CA PRO A 370 6.64 18.33 19.53
C PRO A 370 6.27 18.51 18.05
N ASN A 371 6.93 19.45 17.35
CA ASN A 371 6.67 19.70 15.93
C ASN A 371 7.14 18.56 15.02
N SER A 372 8.03 17.70 15.50
CA SER A 372 8.53 16.57 14.70
C SER A 372 7.49 15.50 14.40
N ILE A 373 6.31 15.53 15.06
CA ILE A 373 5.20 14.62 14.74
C ILE A 373 4.40 15.05 13.51
N VAL A 374 4.64 16.27 13.00
CA VAL A 374 3.97 16.76 11.80
C VAL A 374 4.65 16.20 10.57
N PRO A 375 3.95 15.40 9.74
CA PRO A 375 4.53 14.87 8.52
C PRO A 375 4.77 16.00 7.50
N ASN A 376 5.49 15.68 6.41
CA ASN A 376 5.69 16.65 5.33
C ASN A 376 4.35 17.01 4.69
N VAL A 377 3.81 18.18 5.06
CA VAL A 377 2.49 18.67 4.62
C VAL A 377 2.44 18.83 3.12
N TRP A 378 3.46 19.46 2.50
CA TRP A 378 3.48 19.70 1.05
C TRP A 378 3.41 18.39 0.26
N LEU A 379 4.25 17.42 0.64
CA LEU A 379 4.29 16.14 -0.06
C LEU A 379 3.01 15.32 0.15
N SER A 380 2.47 15.31 1.39
CA SER A 380 1.22 14.61 1.71
C SER A 380 0.04 15.22 0.95
N PHE A 381 -0.08 16.55 0.92
CA PHE A 381 -1.14 17.28 0.24
C PHE A 381 -1.14 17.00 -1.27
N TRP A 382 -0.01 17.22 -1.94
CA TRP A 382 0.05 17.07 -3.40
C TRP A 382 -0.09 15.62 -3.86
N SER A 383 0.52 14.68 -3.13
CA SER A 383 0.38 13.27 -3.45
C SER A 383 -1.08 12.80 -3.33
N PHE A 384 -1.81 13.27 -2.33
CA PHE A 384 -3.22 12.97 -2.19
C PHE A 384 -4.04 13.53 -3.36
N ARG A 385 -3.82 14.79 -3.76
CA ARG A 385 -4.52 15.42 -4.90
C ARG A 385 -4.22 14.71 -6.21
N VAL A 386 -2.97 14.34 -6.47
CA VAL A 386 -2.58 13.57 -7.66
C VAL A 386 -3.28 12.21 -7.69
N MET A 387 -3.27 11.48 -6.57
CA MET A 387 -3.94 10.18 -6.46
C MET A 387 -5.44 10.29 -6.76
N VAL A 388 -6.15 11.19 -6.07
CA VAL A 388 -7.60 11.36 -6.21
C VAL A 388 -7.97 11.89 -7.60
N GLY A 389 -7.25 12.91 -8.08
CA GLY A 389 -7.51 13.51 -9.39
C GLY A 389 -7.33 12.51 -10.54
N LEU A 390 -6.28 11.70 -10.51
CA LEU A 390 -6.07 10.63 -11.48
C LEU A 390 -7.08 9.48 -11.29
N GLY A 391 -7.50 9.18 -10.07
CA GLY A 391 -8.59 8.22 -9.83
C GLY A 391 -9.89 8.63 -10.50
N MET A 392 -10.29 9.89 -10.38
CA MET A 392 -11.47 10.46 -11.07
C MET A 392 -11.29 10.45 -12.58
N TYR A 393 -10.09 10.79 -13.06
CA TYR A 393 -9.76 10.69 -14.48
C TYR A 393 -9.95 9.25 -15.01
N PHE A 394 -9.53 8.22 -14.29
CA PHE A 394 -9.67 6.83 -14.74
C PHE A 394 -11.13 6.36 -14.76
N ILE A 395 -11.98 6.81 -13.85
CA ILE A 395 -13.42 6.54 -13.93
C ILE A 395 -13.98 7.07 -15.27
N LEU A 396 -13.73 8.34 -15.59
CA LEU A 396 -14.17 8.96 -16.83
C LEU A 396 -13.56 8.27 -18.06
N PHE A 397 -12.27 7.94 -18.00
CA PHE A 397 -11.54 7.24 -19.07
C PHE A 397 -12.20 5.90 -19.43
N PHE A 398 -12.51 5.07 -18.44
CA PHE A 398 -13.17 3.78 -18.68
C PHE A 398 -14.60 3.95 -19.20
N ILE A 399 -15.35 4.93 -18.70
CA ILE A 399 -16.70 5.23 -19.20
C ILE A 399 -16.64 5.61 -20.69
N VAL A 400 -15.72 6.48 -21.08
CA VAL A 400 -15.55 6.90 -22.48
C VAL A 400 -15.19 5.71 -23.38
N ILE A 401 -14.28 4.85 -22.95
CA ILE A 401 -13.88 3.65 -23.69
C ILE A 401 -15.08 2.72 -23.88
N LEU A 402 -15.83 2.42 -22.82
CA LEU A 402 -16.99 1.54 -22.89
C LEU A 402 -18.10 2.13 -23.76
N PHE A 403 -18.32 3.44 -23.67
CA PHE A 403 -19.29 4.14 -24.52
C PHE A 403 -18.92 4.03 -26.01
N LEU A 404 -17.66 4.32 -26.37
CA LEU A 404 -17.19 4.19 -27.77
C LEU A 404 -17.15 2.73 -28.24
N SER A 405 -16.90 1.80 -27.33
CA SER A 405 -17.00 0.36 -27.62
C SER A 405 -18.44 -0.04 -27.95
N TRP A 406 -19.42 0.44 -27.19
CA TRP A 406 -20.84 0.22 -27.45
C TRP A 406 -21.29 0.82 -28.79
N LYS A 407 -20.79 2.00 -29.13
CA LYS A 407 -21.04 2.65 -30.44
C LYS A 407 -20.26 2.02 -31.60
N HIS A 408 -19.48 0.98 -31.41
CA HIS A 408 -18.59 0.37 -32.42
C HIS A 408 -17.57 1.35 -33.04
N GLN A 409 -17.24 2.43 -32.33
CA GLN A 409 -16.33 3.49 -32.81
C GLN A 409 -14.92 3.36 -32.22
N LEU A 410 -14.69 2.45 -31.31
CA LEU A 410 -13.44 2.31 -30.58
C LEU A 410 -12.23 2.22 -31.53
N SER A 411 -12.28 1.40 -32.58
CA SER A 411 -11.16 1.23 -33.52
C SER A 411 -10.88 2.43 -34.41
N LYS A 412 -11.81 3.41 -34.46
CA LYS A 412 -11.68 4.62 -35.28
C LYS A 412 -11.23 5.84 -34.47
N ALA A 413 -11.26 5.78 -33.14
CA ALA A 413 -10.97 6.89 -32.23
C ALA A 413 -9.46 7.05 -31.99
N SER A 414 -8.70 7.42 -33.00
CA SER A 414 -7.23 7.52 -32.91
C SER A 414 -6.75 8.46 -31.79
N TRP A 415 -7.49 9.53 -31.51
CA TRP A 415 -7.17 10.42 -30.38
C TRP A 415 -7.21 9.69 -29.04
N LEU A 416 -8.19 8.81 -28.84
CA LEU A 416 -8.32 8.02 -27.60
C LEU A 416 -7.20 7.00 -27.47
N HIS A 417 -6.71 6.44 -28.58
CA HIS A 417 -5.58 5.52 -28.54
C HIS A 417 -4.29 6.19 -28.05
N TRP A 418 -4.06 7.46 -28.42
CA TRP A 418 -2.95 8.24 -27.86
C TRP A 418 -3.16 8.54 -26.37
N VAL A 419 -4.36 8.95 -26.00
CA VAL A 419 -4.72 9.15 -24.58
C VAL A 419 -4.49 7.86 -23.78
N ALA A 420 -4.95 6.72 -24.29
CA ALA A 420 -4.78 5.42 -23.63
C ALA A 420 -3.30 5.03 -23.45
N LEU A 421 -2.48 5.25 -24.48
CA LEU A 421 -1.05 4.97 -24.40
C LEU A 421 -0.37 5.85 -23.32
N TRP A 422 -0.66 7.13 -23.27
CA TRP A 422 -0.11 8.06 -22.28
C TRP A 422 -0.75 7.94 -20.90
N SER A 423 -1.85 7.20 -20.77
CA SER A 423 -2.47 6.87 -19.48
C SER A 423 -1.67 5.83 -18.69
N ILE A 424 -0.83 5.02 -19.34
CA ILE A 424 -0.01 4.01 -18.64
C ILE A 424 0.85 4.67 -17.54
N PRO A 425 1.73 5.65 -17.83
CA PRO A 425 2.52 6.28 -16.78
C PRO A 425 1.66 7.00 -15.72
N LEU A 426 0.50 7.54 -16.10
CA LEU A 426 -0.40 8.19 -15.14
C LEU A 426 -0.95 7.21 -14.11
N ALA A 427 -1.23 5.96 -14.48
CA ALA A 427 -1.68 4.92 -13.56
C ALA A 427 -0.58 4.57 -12.53
N TYR A 428 0.67 4.48 -12.96
CA TYR A 428 1.81 4.30 -12.05
C TYR A 428 1.99 5.49 -11.12
N ILE A 429 1.89 6.72 -11.64
CA ILE A 429 1.98 7.95 -10.82
C ILE A 429 0.88 7.98 -9.76
N ALA A 430 -0.37 7.66 -10.11
CA ALA A 430 -1.48 7.60 -9.15
C ALA A 430 -1.22 6.57 -8.04
N SER A 431 -0.76 5.39 -8.42
CA SER A 431 -0.47 4.30 -7.50
C SER A 431 0.67 4.63 -6.54
N GLN A 432 1.78 5.20 -7.04
CA GLN A 432 2.91 5.65 -6.23
C GLN A 432 2.51 6.81 -5.31
N ALA A 433 1.73 7.77 -5.80
CA ALA A 433 1.23 8.88 -4.99
C ALA A 433 0.39 8.39 -3.79
N GLY A 434 -0.41 7.35 -3.98
CA GLY A 434 -1.15 6.70 -2.88
C GLY A 434 -0.24 6.17 -1.78
N TRP A 435 0.88 5.53 -2.13
CA TRP A 435 1.86 5.07 -1.15
C TRP A 435 2.60 6.22 -0.48
N VAL A 436 2.94 7.27 -1.22
CA VAL A 436 3.54 8.48 -0.61
C VAL A 436 2.61 9.06 0.46
N VAL A 437 1.32 9.21 0.18
CA VAL A 437 0.33 9.65 1.18
C VAL A 437 0.28 8.70 2.37
N ALA A 438 0.24 7.40 2.11
CA ALA A 438 0.13 6.40 3.17
C ALA A 438 1.32 6.41 4.12
N GLU A 439 2.55 6.50 3.59
CA GLU A 439 3.77 6.28 4.35
C GLU A 439 4.45 7.59 4.81
N VAL A 440 4.45 8.64 3.99
CA VAL A 440 4.94 9.97 4.40
C VAL A 440 3.96 10.60 5.40
N GLY A 441 2.66 10.48 5.16
CA GLY A 441 1.64 10.98 6.09
C GLY A 441 1.64 10.28 7.45
N ARG A 442 2.29 9.12 7.59
CA ARG A 442 2.46 8.41 8.86
C ARG A 442 3.67 8.88 9.66
N GLN A 443 4.62 9.58 9.04
CA GLN A 443 5.83 9.99 9.75
C GLN A 443 5.52 10.93 10.93
N PRO A 444 6.30 10.83 12.05
CA PRO A 444 7.54 10.05 12.21
C PRO A 444 7.34 8.61 12.68
N TRP A 445 6.13 8.07 12.61
CA TRP A 445 5.81 6.77 13.20
C TRP A 445 6.21 5.60 12.28
N ALA A 446 6.92 4.62 12.82
CA ALA A 446 7.00 3.26 12.30
C ALA A 446 5.73 2.47 12.69
N ILE A 447 5.30 2.60 13.94
CA ILE A 447 4.01 2.11 14.44
C ILE A 447 3.31 3.29 15.10
N GLN A 448 2.10 3.60 14.67
CA GLN A 448 1.35 4.77 15.13
C GLN A 448 1.32 4.87 16.66
N ASP A 449 1.79 6.00 17.19
CA ASP A 449 1.85 6.38 18.60
C ASP A 449 2.74 5.48 19.50
N LEU A 450 3.17 4.30 19.03
CA LEU A 450 3.91 3.32 19.81
C LEU A 450 5.42 3.29 19.52
N LEU A 451 5.81 3.44 18.26
CA LEU A 451 7.22 3.33 17.88
C LEU A 451 7.57 4.34 16.79
N PRO A 452 8.33 5.38 17.09
CA PRO A 452 8.82 6.29 16.05
C PRO A 452 10.00 5.66 15.29
N VAL A 453 10.22 6.16 14.06
CA VAL A 453 11.23 5.62 13.13
C VAL A 453 12.63 5.60 13.72
N ASN A 454 13.02 6.64 14.47
CA ASN A 454 14.34 6.72 15.12
C ASN A 454 14.59 5.62 16.15
N ALA A 455 13.54 5.08 16.77
CA ALA A 455 13.64 3.96 17.72
C ALA A 455 13.51 2.59 17.02
N ALA A 456 12.98 2.57 15.78
CA ALA A 456 12.68 1.34 15.04
C ALA A 456 13.87 0.78 14.25
N ILE A 457 14.86 1.61 13.92
CA ILE A 457 16.02 1.24 13.08
C ILE A 457 17.05 0.40 13.84
N SER A 458 17.79 -0.39 13.08
CA SER A 458 18.98 -1.12 13.55
C SER A 458 20.12 -0.14 13.86
N ARG A 459 21.02 -0.54 14.76
CA ARG A 459 22.28 0.19 15.00
C ARG A 459 23.31 -0.26 13.98
N LEU A 460 23.42 0.48 12.90
CA LEU A 460 24.35 0.25 11.81
C LEU A 460 25.26 1.49 11.59
N GLU A 461 26.35 1.29 10.88
CA GLU A 461 27.17 2.41 10.40
C GLU A 461 26.48 3.04 9.18
N THR A 462 26.41 4.37 9.17
CA THR A 462 25.81 5.15 8.07
C THR A 462 26.40 4.81 6.71
N GLY A 463 27.74 4.63 6.63
CA GLY A 463 28.43 4.25 5.39
C GLY A 463 27.99 2.89 4.82
N SER A 464 27.65 1.92 5.69
CA SER A 464 27.14 0.62 5.25
C SER A 464 25.75 0.74 4.62
N VAL A 465 24.88 1.56 5.20
CA VAL A 465 23.52 1.80 4.67
C VAL A 465 23.60 2.58 3.35
N GLN A 466 24.46 3.59 3.25
CA GLN A 466 24.71 4.32 2.00
C GLN A 466 25.19 3.39 0.87
N THR A 467 26.14 2.53 1.17
CA THR A 467 26.68 1.56 0.21
C THR A 467 25.58 0.65 -0.32
N THR A 468 24.78 0.06 0.55
CA THR A 468 23.68 -0.82 0.15
C THR A 468 22.57 -0.07 -0.59
N PHE A 469 22.28 1.18 -0.23
CA PHE A 469 21.35 2.04 -0.96
C PHE A 469 21.77 2.20 -2.43
N PHE A 470 23.01 2.55 -2.70
CA PHE A 470 23.49 2.72 -4.08
C PHE A 470 23.57 1.41 -4.85
N ILE A 471 23.93 0.29 -4.19
CA ILE A 471 23.88 -1.04 -4.81
C ILE A 471 22.45 -1.36 -5.24
N PHE A 472 21.47 -1.16 -4.38
CA PHE A 472 20.07 -1.43 -4.71
C PHE A 472 19.53 -0.48 -5.78
N LEU A 473 19.88 0.81 -5.73
CA LEU A 473 19.50 1.76 -6.77
C LEU A 473 19.97 1.33 -8.15
N ILE A 474 21.23 0.95 -8.28
CA ILE A 474 21.81 0.49 -9.55
C ILE A 474 21.16 -0.82 -9.97
N MET A 475 21.08 -1.80 -9.08
CA MET A 475 20.53 -3.12 -9.38
C MET A 475 19.06 -3.03 -9.82
N PHE A 476 18.22 -2.33 -9.09
CA PHE A 476 16.81 -2.19 -9.45
C PHE A 476 16.61 -1.39 -10.74
N THR A 477 17.43 -0.37 -10.98
CA THR A 477 17.40 0.37 -12.25
C THR A 477 17.77 -0.53 -13.42
N VAL A 478 18.80 -1.38 -13.30
CA VAL A 478 19.17 -2.35 -14.32
C VAL A 478 18.07 -3.37 -14.57
N LEU A 479 17.47 -3.90 -13.50
CA LEU A 479 16.34 -4.84 -13.61
C LEU A 479 15.13 -4.21 -14.31
N LEU A 480 14.79 -2.97 -13.96
CA LEU A 480 13.69 -2.24 -14.60
C LEU A 480 13.94 -1.99 -16.08
N ILE A 481 15.15 -1.56 -16.45
CA ILE A 481 15.52 -1.35 -17.86
C ILE A 481 15.46 -2.67 -18.63
N ALA A 482 15.97 -3.76 -18.05
CA ALA A 482 15.93 -5.08 -18.66
C ALA A 482 14.49 -5.58 -18.86
N GLU A 483 13.65 -5.44 -17.83
CA GLU A 483 12.23 -5.80 -17.90
C GLU A 483 11.49 -5.01 -18.99
N ILE A 484 11.59 -3.68 -18.97
CA ILE A 484 10.99 -2.83 -20.00
C ILE A 484 11.45 -3.25 -21.39
N GLY A 485 12.75 -3.51 -21.56
CA GLY A 485 13.32 -3.97 -22.83
C GLY A 485 12.72 -5.30 -23.30
N ILE A 486 12.62 -6.28 -22.41
CA ILE A 486 12.04 -7.60 -22.71
C ILE A 486 10.54 -7.48 -22.99
N MET A 487 9.82 -6.69 -22.18
CA MET A 487 8.39 -6.46 -22.34
C MET A 487 8.07 -5.75 -23.67
N LEU A 488 8.81 -4.72 -24.03
CA LEU A 488 8.66 -4.01 -25.31
C LEU A 488 8.98 -4.93 -26.50
N LYS A 489 9.98 -5.82 -26.37
CA LYS A 489 10.28 -6.83 -27.41
C LYS A 489 9.13 -7.82 -27.55
N ALA A 490 8.54 -8.30 -26.46
CA ALA A 490 7.37 -9.17 -26.48
C ALA A 490 6.14 -8.48 -27.09
N ILE A 491 5.87 -7.22 -26.73
CA ILE A 491 4.78 -6.42 -27.28
C ILE A 491 4.98 -6.20 -28.80
N LYS A 492 6.20 -5.85 -29.25
CA LYS A 492 6.48 -5.65 -30.69
C LYS A 492 6.31 -6.93 -31.49
N LYS A 493 6.65 -8.11 -30.92
CA LYS A 493 6.44 -9.42 -31.56
C LYS A 493 4.94 -9.69 -31.76
N GLY A 494 4.12 -9.39 -30.77
CA GLY A 494 2.68 -9.60 -30.76
C GLY A 494 2.23 -10.97 -30.28
N PRO A 495 0.91 -11.21 -30.25
CA PRO A 495 0.35 -12.52 -29.93
C PRO A 495 0.76 -13.56 -30.98
N GLU A 496 1.32 -14.67 -30.52
CA GLU A 496 1.78 -15.77 -31.36
C GLU A 496 0.57 -16.57 -31.85
N GLU A 497 0.63 -17.12 -33.08
CA GLU A 497 -0.37 -18.05 -33.57
C GLU A 497 -0.36 -19.32 -32.71
N VAL A 498 -1.52 -19.88 -32.43
CA VAL A 498 -1.67 -21.12 -31.69
C VAL A 498 -1.32 -22.26 -32.64
N GLN A 499 -0.13 -22.86 -32.49
CA GLN A 499 0.23 -24.11 -33.14
C GLN A 499 -0.49 -25.27 -32.49
#